data_2c73b9e31d2d481c62720fdffbdcf60d
#
_entry.id   2c73b9e31d2d481c62720fdffbdcf60d
#
_cell.length_a   1.000
_cell.length_b   1.000
_cell.length_c   1.000
_cell.angle_alpha   90.00
_cell.angle_beta   90.00
_cell.angle_gamma   90.00
#
_symmetry.space_group_name_H-M   'P 1'
#
loop_
_entity.id
_entity.type
_entity.pdbx_description
1 polymer ?
#
loop_
_entity_poly.entity_id
_entity_poly.type
_entity_poly.pdbx_seq_one_letter_code
_entity_poly.pdbx_strand_id
1 'polypeptide(L)'
;MLVAMQHYIRFACQLLGLAILGLTLSACGSAHDGAPDYRYRLTVEVDTPEGVRSGSSVIEVEQSMGRTAMSGFGKRINRRARGEAVSVDLPDGRTLFALLRSEDDVDWASVVMQTAAPQIAGESFEEKFDNMLLIKGERVLPRYWPPYPGGLVISGYPMLVTFEDLDDPTSVMRVDPDDLAATFGEGVSLKRITVAITQDPVTTGIEQRLVWLGQIKGMGLSRKDFPEDVPVGAFSEMFRKGI
;
A
#
# COMPACT_ATOMS: atom_id res chain seq x y z
N MET A 1 -45.79 -17.35 -51.57
CA MET A 1 -45.83 -17.30 -50.09
C MET A 1 -44.76 -18.19 -49.44
N LEU A 2 -44.39 -19.32 -49.98
CA LEU A 2 -43.37 -20.22 -49.38
C LEU A 2 -41.93 -19.68 -49.41
N VAL A 3 -41.52 -18.93 -50.43
CA VAL A 3 -40.14 -18.44 -50.58
C VAL A 3 -39.80 -17.31 -49.59
N ALA A 4 -40.77 -16.46 -49.25
CA ALA A 4 -40.59 -15.38 -48.28
C ALA A 4 -40.40 -15.93 -46.85
N MET A 5 -41.05 -17.05 -46.52
CA MET A 5 -40.97 -17.68 -45.20
C MET A 5 -39.60 -18.32 -44.96
N GLN A 6 -38.96 -18.87 -46.02
CA GLN A 6 -37.58 -19.44 -45.90
C GLN A 6 -36.50 -18.41 -45.65
N HIS A 7 -36.67 -17.19 -46.17
CA HIS A 7 -35.69 -16.09 -45.88
C HIS A 7 -35.80 -15.59 -44.45
N TYR A 8 -36.99 -15.50 -43.89
CA TYR A 8 -37.19 -15.08 -42.49
C TYR A 8 -36.58 -16.10 -41.49
N ILE A 9 -36.70 -17.41 -41.75
CA ILE A 9 -36.16 -18.46 -40.88
C ILE A 9 -34.62 -18.44 -40.92
N ARG A 10 -34.02 -18.21 -42.07
CA ARG A 10 -32.52 -18.12 -42.20
C ARG A 10 -31.99 -16.87 -41.51
N PHE A 11 -32.64 -15.73 -41.56
CA PHE A 11 -32.28 -14.50 -40.87
C PHE A 11 -32.43 -14.64 -39.35
N ALA A 12 -33.49 -15.26 -38.86
CA ALA A 12 -33.66 -15.52 -37.43
C ALA A 12 -32.62 -16.47 -36.86
N CYS A 13 -32.20 -17.52 -37.57
CA CYS A 13 -31.18 -18.44 -37.17
C CYS A 13 -29.75 -17.79 -37.15
N GLN A 14 -29.48 -16.85 -38.10
CA GLN A 14 -28.22 -16.12 -38.11
C GLN A 14 -28.09 -15.12 -36.97
N LEU A 15 -29.18 -14.43 -36.60
CA LEU A 15 -29.20 -13.52 -35.46
C LEU A 15 -29.13 -14.25 -34.12
N LEU A 16 -29.74 -15.44 -34.02
CA LEU A 16 -29.65 -16.27 -32.81
C LEU A 16 -28.22 -16.85 -32.63
N GLY A 17 -27.54 -17.22 -33.73
CA GLY A 17 -26.17 -17.69 -33.72
C GLY A 17 -25.18 -16.63 -33.29
N LEU A 18 -25.37 -15.36 -33.67
CA LEU A 18 -24.51 -14.24 -33.23
C LEU A 18 -24.73 -13.87 -31.75
N ALA A 19 -25.99 -13.99 -31.25
CA ALA A 19 -26.28 -13.72 -29.85
C ALA A 19 -25.69 -14.77 -28.90
N ILE A 20 -25.59 -16.03 -29.33
CA ILE A 20 -24.98 -17.11 -28.53
C ILE A 20 -23.44 -17.00 -28.52
N LEU A 21 -22.81 -16.51 -29.60
CA LEU A 21 -21.37 -16.32 -29.66
C LEU A 21 -20.90 -15.13 -28.82
N GLY A 22 -21.76 -14.16 -28.54
CA GLY A 22 -21.44 -13.00 -27.68
C GLY A 22 -21.49 -13.28 -26.18
N LEU A 23 -22.07 -14.39 -25.73
CA LEU A 23 -22.23 -14.73 -24.31
C LEU A 23 -21.12 -15.65 -23.74
N THR A 24 -20.19 -16.13 -24.56
CA THR A 24 -19.14 -17.04 -24.11
C THR A 24 -17.79 -16.38 -23.83
N LEU A 25 -17.69 -15.05 -23.92
CA LEU A 25 -16.43 -14.31 -23.73
C LEU A 25 -16.27 -13.68 -22.33
N SER A 26 -17.10 -14.08 -21.37
CA SER A 26 -17.03 -13.51 -19.99
C SER A 26 -16.74 -14.52 -18.90
N ALA A 27 -16.04 -15.62 -19.19
CA ALA A 27 -15.68 -16.62 -18.19
C ALA A 27 -14.19 -17.00 -18.24
N CYS A 28 -13.29 -16.03 -18.43
CA CYS A 28 -11.95 -16.12 -17.85
C CYS A 28 -11.98 -15.43 -16.49
N GLY A 29 -12.79 -15.93 -15.56
CA GLY A 29 -12.57 -15.76 -14.17
C GLY A 29 -11.27 -16.48 -13.85
N SER A 30 -10.16 -15.76 -13.68
CA SER A 30 -9.00 -16.25 -12.96
C SER A 30 -9.54 -16.92 -11.71
N ALA A 31 -9.23 -18.21 -11.54
CA ALA A 31 -9.56 -18.92 -10.30
C ALA A 31 -8.89 -18.11 -9.18
N HIS A 32 -9.71 -17.35 -8.44
CA HIS A 32 -9.24 -16.56 -7.31
C HIS A 32 -8.73 -17.56 -6.31
N ASP A 33 -7.46 -17.48 -5.98
CA ASP A 33 -6.80 -18.42 -5.07
C ASP A 33 -7.14 -18.17 -3.60
N GLY A 34 -8.21 -17.41 -3.32
CA GLY A 34 -8.68 -17.06 -1.99
C GLY A 34 -7.97 -15.88 -1.33
N ALA A 35 -7.09 -15.20 -2.05
CA ALA A 35 -6.38 -14.02 -1.56
C ALA A 35 -6.50 -12.87 -2.59
N PRO A 36 -7.54 -12.01 -2.47
CA PRO A 36 -7.81 -10.96 -3.44
C PRO A 36 -6.76 -9.85 -3.39
N ASP A 37 -6.37 -9.34 -4.55
CA ASP A 37 -5.63 -8.09 -4.65
C ASP A 37 -6.52 -6.94 -4.22
N TYR A 38 -5.94 -5.91 -3.63
CA TYR A 38 -6.67 -4.73 -3.17
C TYR A 38 -5.81 -3.49 -3.22
N ARG A 39 -6.49 -2.33 -3.18
CA ARG A 39 -5.86 -1.03 -3.02
C ARG A 39 -6.36 -0.35 -1.76
N TYR A 40 -5.46 0.37 -1.12
CA TYR A 40 -5.82 1.20 0.00
C TYR A 40 -5.15 2.57 -0.11
N ARG A 41 -5.83 3.58 0.42
CA ARG A 41 -5.29 4.92 0.60
C ARG A 41 -4.70 5.01 1.99
N LEU A 42 -3.44 5.39 2.07
CA LEU A 42 -2.75 5.81 3.28
C LEU A 42 -2.78 7.33 3.33
N THR A 43 -3.30 7.90 4.42
CA THR A 43 -3.35 9.35 4.63
C THR A 43 -2.64 9.72 5.92
N VAL A 44 -1.83 10.76 5.88
CA VAL A 44 -1.13 11.33 7.02
C VAL A 44 -1.61 12.76 7.20
N GLU A 45 -2.08 13.10 8.41
CA GLU A 45 -2.48 14.45 8.79
C GLU A 45 -1.58 14.99 9.89
N VAL A 46 -1.15 16.22 9.73
CA VAL A 46 -0.25 16.95 10.64
C VAL A 46 -0.93 18.24 11.04
N ASP A 47 -1.07 18.47 12.34
CA ASP A 47 -1.47 19.78 12.86
C ASP A 47 -0.26 20.72 12.82
N THR A 48 -0.49 21.95 12.33
CA THR A 48 0.52 23.00 12.27
C THR A 48 -0.10 24.33 12.76
N PRO A 49 0.70 25.33 13.13
CA PRO A 49 0.18 26.65 13.50
C PRO A 49 -0.69 27.31 12.43
N GLU A 50 -0.51 26.94 11.16
CA GLU A 50 -1.29 27.44 10.02
C GLU A 50 -2.52 26.58 9.69
N GLY A 51 -2.79 25.53 10.47
CA GLY A 51 -3.88 24.58 10.25
C GLY A 51 -3.36 23.19 9.85
N VAL A 52 -4.31 22.30 9.54
CA VAL A 52 -3.99 20.91 9.20
C VAL A 52 -3.36 20.82 7.81
N ARG A 53 -2.24 20.12 7.73
CA ARG A 53 -1.62 19.69 6.48
C ARG A 53 -1.84 18.19 6.30
N SER A 54 -2.06 17.76 5.08
CA SER A 54 -2.26 16.33 4.80
C SER A 54 -1.66 15.90 3.48
N GLY A 55 -1.23 14.65 3.43
CA GLY A 55 -0.81 13.96 2.21
C GLY A 55 -1.42 12.57 2.15
N SER A 56 -1.53 12.01 0.96
CA SER A 56 -2.01 10.63 0.82
C SER A 56 -1.35 9.93 -0.37
N SER A 57 -1.27 8.59 -0.27
CA SER A 57 -0.82 7.72 -1.34
C SER A 57 -1.75 6.51 -1.45
N VAL A 58 -2.01 6.07 -2.67
CA VAL A 58 -2.74 4.83 -2.96
C VAL A 58 -1.72 3.74 -3.22
N ILE A 59 -1.81 2.68 -2.43
CA ILE A 59 -0.94 1.52 -2.47
C ILE A 59 -1.76 0.30 -2.87
N GLU A 60 -1.28 -0.45 -3.85
CA GLU A 60 -1.83 -1.74 -4.27
C GLU A 60 -1.09 -2.86 -3.56
N VAL A 61 -1.82 -3.88 -3.11
CA VAL A 61 -1.25 -5.10 -2.56
C VAL A 61 -1.72 -6.27 -3.40
N GLU A 62 -0.77 -6.85 -4.12
CA GLU A 62 -0.95 -8.12 -4.81
C GLU A 62 -0.80 -9.26 -3.80
N GLN A 63 -1.74 -10.21 -3.79
CA GLN A 63 -1.71 -11.37 -2.91
C GLN A 63 -1.82 -12.66 -3.69
N SER A 64 -1.10 -13.69 -3.25
CA SER A 64 -1.23 -15.03 -3.79
C SER A 64 -1.02 -16.10 -2.70
N MET A 65 -1.80 -17.17 -2.81
CA MET A 65 -1.65 -18.33 -1.94
C MET A 65 -0.57 -19.26 -2.49
N GLY A 66 0.43 -19.54 -1.68
CA GLY A 66 1.52 -20.47 -2.02
C GLY A 66 1.53 -21.68 -1.09
N ARG A 67 2.19 -22.77 -1.57
CA ARG A 67 2.53 -23.92 -0.73
C ARG A 67 4.00 -23.87 -0.38
N THR A 68 4.34 -24.13 0.87
CA THR A 68 5.74 -24.26 1.28
C THR A 68 6.25 -25.65 0.95
N ALA A 69 7.22 -25.75 0.04
CA ALA A 69 7.78 -27.06 -0.39
C ALA A 69 8.54 -27.79 0.73
N MET A 70 9.06 -27.07 1.72
CA MET A 70 9.93 -27.63 2.76
C MET A 70 9.25 -28.22 3.98
N SER A 71 7.98 -27.97 4.22
CA SER A 71 7.30 -28.44 5.43
C SER A 71 6.05 -29.29 5.22
N GLY A 72 5.78 -29.75 4.00
CA GLY A 72 4.68 -30.70 3.71
C GLY A 72 3.25 -30.26 4.10
N PHE A 73 3.09 -29.22 4.93
CA PHE A 73 1.83 -28.86 5.59
C PHE A 73 1.53 -27.36 5.66
N GLY A 74 2.32 -26.49 5.00
CA GLY A 74 2.14 -25.03 5.16
C GLY A 74 1.59 -24.35 3.91
N LYS A 75 0.35 -23.85 3.98
CA LYS A 75 -0.08 -22.76 3.10
C LYS A 75 0.58 -21.46 3.57
N ARG A 76 1.01 -20.65 2.64
CA ARG A 76 1.55 -19.32 2.94
C ARG A 76 0.92 -18.30 2.01
N ILE A 77 0.75 -17.09 2.50
CA ILE A 77 0.40 -15.93 1.69
C ILE A 77 1.67 -15.22 1.26
N ASN A 78 1.80 -14.96 -0.02
CA ASN A 78 2.78 -14.03 -0.55
C ASN A 78 2.09 -12.69 -0.75
N ARG A 79 2.77 -11.59 -0.40
CA ARG A 79 2.26 -10.23 -0.59
C ARG A 79 3.33 -9.38 -1.25
N ARG A 80 2.89 -8.48 -2.10
CA ARG A 80 3.74 -7.50 -2.75
C ARG A 80 3.04 -6.16 -2.77
N ALA A 81 3.62 -5.17 -2.11
CA ALA A 81 3.14 -3.80 -2.19
C ALA A 81 3.67 -3.12 -3.47
N ARG A 82 2.81 -2.30 -4.07
CA ARG A 82 3.13 -1.42 -5.19
C ARG A 82 2.59 -0.04 -4.89
N GLY A 83 3.44 0.98 -4.92
CA GLY A 83 3.06 2.34 -4.59
C GLY A 83 4.22 3.17 -4.09
N GLU A 84 3.91 4.35 -3.57
CA GLU A 84 4.86 5.36 -3.12
C GLU A 84 4.58 5.80 -1.68
N ALA A 85 5.63 6.30 -1.02
CA ALA A 85 5.54 6.94 0.28
C ALA A 85 4.58 8.15 0.22
N VAL A 86 3.91 8.41 1.34
CA VAL A 86 3.12 9.65 1.48
C VAL A 86 4.08 10.82 1.68
N SER A 87 3.83 11.94 1.01
CA SER A 87 4.50 13.22 1.28
C SER A 87 3.51 14.25 1.80
N VAL A 88 3.89 14.95 2.87
CA VAL A 88 3.12 16.05 3.47
C VAL A 88 3.99 17.31 3.45
N ASP A 89 3.58 18.30 2.67
CA ASP A 89 4.29 19.59 2.62
C ASP A 89 3.87 20.45 3.83
N LEU A 90 4.88 20.88 4.58
CA LEU A 90 4.71 21.70 5.78
C LEU A 90 4.88 23.19 5.45
N PRO A 91 4.33 24.11 6.30
CA PRO A 91 4.37 25.53 6.03
C PRO A 91 5.77 26.14 5.94
N ASP A 92 6.75 25.54 6.60
CA ASP A 92 8.15 25.95 6.60
C ASP A 92 8.93 25.55 5.33
N GLY A 93 8.25 24.92 4.36
CA GLY A 93 8.82 24.44 3.10
C GLY A 93 9.44 23.05 3.18
N ARG A 94 9.52 22.44 4.36
CA ARG A 94 9.98 21.04 4.51
C ARG A 94 8.88 20.05 4.17
N THR A 95 9.27 18.84 3.82
CA THR A 95 8.34 17.74 3.53
C THR A 95 8.54 16.60 4.52
N LEU A 96 7.44 16.16 5.15
CA LEU A 96 7.40 14.91 5.92
C LEU A 96 7.05 13.76 4.97
N PHE A 97 7.84 12.69 5.01
CA PHE A 97 7.56 11.45 4.27
C PHE A 97 7.17 10.33 5.24
N ALA A 98 6.08 9.63 4.94
CA ALA A 98 5.71 8.39 5.59
C ALA A 98 6.04 7.22 4.65
N LEU A 99 7.00 6.39 5.04
CA LEU A 99 7.64 5.38 4.21
C LEU A 99 6.76 4.14 4.02
N LEU A 100 7.11 3.29 3.06
CA LEU A 100 6.44 2.00 2.80
C LEU A 100 6.90 0.88 3.76
N ARG A 101 7.54 1.24 4.87
CA ARG A 101 7.97 0.36 5.95
C ARG A 101 7.70 1.00 7.31
N SER A 102 7.67 0.18 8.36
CA SER A 102 7.76 0.68 9.73
C SER A 102 9.17 0.51 10.30
N GLU A 103 9.35 0.82 11.57
CA GLU A 103 10.57 0.52 12.32
C GLU A 103 10.86 -0.98 12.37
N ASP A 104 9.81 -1.75 12.60
CA ASP A 104 9.88 -3.18 12.92
C ASP A 104 9.68 -4.07 11.70
N ASP A 105 9.07 -3.54 10.61
CA ASP A 105 8.65 -4.34 9.48
C ASP A 105 8.96 -3.67 8.14
N VAL A 106 9.82 -4.30 7.34
CA VAL A 106 10.16 -3.87 5.97
C VAL A 106 9.02 -4.06 4.98
N ASP A 107 8.08 -4.94 5.31
CA ASP A 107 6.91 -5.28 4.49
C ASP A 107 5.63 -4.62 4.99
N TRP A 108 5.73 -3.67 5.95
CA TRP A 108 4.62 -2.98 6.58
C TRP A 108 3.52 -2.57 5.60
N ALA A 109 3.85 -1.95 4.47
CA ALA A 109 2.88 -1.50 3.48
C ALA A 109 2.04 -2.64 2.89
N SER A 110 2.56 -3.87 2.86
CA SER A 110 1.84 -5.04 2.36
C SER A 110 1.02 -5.77 3.43
N VAL A 111 1.24 -5.48 4.73
CA VAL A 111 0.59 -6.19 5.83
C VAL A 111 -0.31 -5.32 6.70
N VAL A 112 -0.14 -3.99 6.68
CA VAL A 112 -0.86 -3.05 7.57
C VAL A 112 -2.38 -3.21 7.50
N MET A 113 -2.94 -3.38 6.31
CA MET A 113 -4.38 -3.55 6.13
C MET A 113 -4.90 -4.86 6.72
N GLN A 114 -4.13 -5.96 6.60
CA GLN A 114 -4.46 -7.23 7.21
C GLN A 114 -4.39 -7.16 8.74
N THR A 115 -3.41 -6.42 9.28
CA THR A 115 -3.30 -6.20 10.73
C THR A 115 -4.44 -5.32 11.25
N ALA A 116 -4.87 -4.33 10.47
CA ALA A 116 -6.00 -3.46 10.79
C ALA A 116 -7.36 -4.15 10.59
N ALA A 117 -7.43 -5.28 9.87
CA ALA A 117 -8.66 -5.98 9.57
C ALA A 117 -9.35 -6.53 10.82
N PRO A 118 -10.69 -6.65 10.82
CA PRO A 118 -11.40 -7.37 11.86
C PRO A 118 -10.88 -8.80 11.99
N GLN A 119 -10.69 -9.27 13.23
CA GLN A 119 -10.38 -10.67 13.53
C GLN A 119 -11.68 -11.39 13.83
N ILE A 120 -12.02 -12.39 13.03
CA ILE A 120 -13.25 -13.18 13.18
C ILE A 120 -12.89 -14.55 13.75
N ALA A 121 -13.52 -14.91 14.86
CA ALA A 121 -13.24 -16.16 15.52
C ALA A 121 -13.71 -17.37 14.69
N GLY A 122 -12.87 -18.39 14.59
CA GLY A 122 -13.21 -19.65 13.89
C GLY A 122 -12.89 -19.67 12.41
N GLU A 123 -12.42 -18.56 11.84
CA GLU A 123 -11.98 -18.53 10.44
C GLU A 123 -10.73 -19.38 10.19
N SER A 124 -10.74 -20.05 9.06
CA SER A 124 -9.58 -20.77 8.53
C SER A 124 -8.45 -19.80 8.14
N PHE A 125 -7.29 -20.34 7.82
CA PHE A 125 -6.15 -19.53 7.37
C PHE A 125 -6.48 -18.74 6.10
N GLU A 126 -7.22 -19.32 5.16
CA GLU A 126 -7.62 -18.71 3.90
C GLU A 126 -8.65 -17.60 4.07
N GLU A 127 -9.65 -17.82 4.91
CA GLU A 127 -10.75 -16.89 5.12
C GLU A 127 -10.30 -15.56 5.73
N LYS A 128 -9.12 -15.52 6.35
CA LYS A 128 -8.59 -14.29 6.97
C LYS A 128 -8.06 -13.26 5.97
N PHE A 129 -7.77 -13.67 4.73
CA PHE A 129 -7.02 -12.82 3.79
C PHE A 129 -7.88 -11.90 2.93
N ASP A 130 -9.18 -11.88 3.12
CA ASP A 130 -10.10 -10.90 2.55
C ASP A 130 -10.73 -9.98 3.61
N ASN A 131 -10.47 -10.24 4.92
CA ASN A 131 -11.03 -9.45 6.03
C ASN A 131 -10.68 -7.95 5.96
N MET A 132 -9.58 -7.55 5.31
CA MET A 132 -9.29 -6.13 5.09
C MET A 132 -10.38 -5.44 4.24
N LEU A 133 -11.09 -6.17 3.38
CA LEU A 133 -12.21 -5.64 2.58
C LEU A 133 -13.44 -5.30 3.42
N LEU A 134 -13.49 -5.78 4.66
CA LEU A 134 -14.53 -5.45 5.64
C LEU A 134 -14.33 -4.07 6.29
N ILE A 135 -13.14 -3.47 6.14
CA ILE A 135 -12.87 -2.12 6.63
C ILE A 135 -13.75 -1.14 5.86
N LYS A 136 -14.66 -0.46 6.56
CA LYS A 136 -15.56 0.55 5.99
C LYS A 136 -15.07 1.95 6.35
N GLY A 137 -14.91 2.79 5.32
CA GLY A 137 -14.42 4.15 5.49
C GLY A 137 -12.95 4.20 5.95
N GLU A 138 -12.58 5.30 6.58
CA GLU A 138 -11.25 5.49 7.16
C GLU A 138 -11.09 4.74 8.47
N ARG A 139 -9.96 4.06 8.62
CA ARG A 139 -9.53 3.46 9.88
C ARG A 139 -8.27 4.15 10.37
N VAL A 140 -8.34 4.71 11.56
CA VAL A 140 -7.17 5.29 12.23
C VAL A 140 -6.24 4.17 12.67
N LEU A 141 -4.96 4.28 12.31
CA LEU A 141 -3.93 3.36 12.77
C LEU A 141 -3.54 3.70 14.21
N PRO A 142 -3.35 2.70 15.08
CA PRO A 142 -2.80 2.93 16.42
C PRO A 142 -1.30 3.22 16.32
N ARG A 143 -0.72 3.92 17.31
CA ARG A 143 0.74 4.10 17.40
C ARG A 143 1.45 2.75 17.49
N TYR A 144 0.88 1.85 18.31
CA TYR A 144 1.32 0.46 18.44
C TYR A 144 0.14 -0.49 18.38
N TRP A 145 0.34 -1.63 17.75
CA TRP A 145 -0.64 -2.71 17.78
C TRP A 145 -0.67 -3.36 19.17
N PRO A 146 -1.84 -3.81 19.64
CA PRO A 146 -1.91 -4.62 20.86
C PRO A 146 -0.97 -5.81 20.76
N PRO A 147 -0.07 -6.04 21.73
CA PRO A 147 0.83 -7.17 21.69
C PRO A 147 0.05 -8.49 21.78
N TYR A 148 0.46 -9.48 21.00
CA TYR A 148 0.05 -10.86 21.25
C TYR A 148 0.64 -11.32 22.59
N PRO A 149 -0.01 -12.26 23.31
CA PRO A 149 0.54 -12.80 24.55
C PRO A 149 1.98 -13.30 24.37
N GLY A 150 2.94 -12.65 25.02
CA GLY A 150 4.37 -12.91 24.88
C GLY A 150 5.02 -12.35 23.59
N GLY A 151 4.31 -11.54 22.80
CA GLY A 151 4.79 -10.92 21.57
C GLY A 151 5.47 -9.58 21.78
N LEU A 152 6.20 -9.14 20.76
CA LEU A 152 6.80 -7.80 20.71
C LEU A 152 5.72 -6.75 20.48
N VAL A 153 5.98 -5.53 20.95
CA VAL A 153 5.22 -4.34 20.58
C VAL A 153 5.61 -3.96 19.15
N ILE A 154 4.65 -3.88 18.25
CA ILE A 154 4.87 -3.58 16.83
C ILE A 154 4.24 -2.22 16.51
N SER A 155 4.97 -1.36 15.81
CA SER A 155 4.49 -0.06 15.35
C SER A 155 3.31 -0.22 14.39
N GLY A 156 2.23 0.51 14.64
CA GLY A 156 1.14 0.66 13.69
C GLY A 156 1.45 1.72 12.64
N TYR A 157 2.40 2.61 12.91
CA TYR A 157 2.77 3.70 12.02
C TYR A 157 3.90 3.31 11.06
N PRO A 158 3.90 3.85 9.84
CA PRO A 158 5.06 3.83 8.99
C PRO A 158 6.20 4.63 9.62
N MET A 159 7.43 4.34 9.22
CA MET A 159 8.58 5.18 9.58
C MET A 159 8.41 6.55 8.94
N LEU A 160 8.61 7.60 9.73
CA LEU A 160 8.57 8.98 9.28
C LEU A 160 9.97 9.52 9.08
N VAL A 161 10.20 10.22 7.97
CA VAL A 161 11.48 10.87 7.67
C VAL A 161 11.26 12.24 7.03
N THR A 162 12.30 13.08 7.06
CA THR A 162 12.42 14.30 6.28
C THR A 162 13.83 14.39 5.71
N PHE A 163 14.13 15.41 4.92
CA PHE A 163 15.44 15.70 4.35
C PHE A 163 15.80 17.14 4.65
N GLU A 164 17.08 17.41 4.91
CA GLU A 164 17.60 18.79 4.90
C GLU A 164 17.66 19.31 3.47
N ASP A 165 18.05 18.45 2.51
CA ASP A 165 18.09 18.71 1.08
C ASP A 165 17.42 17.55 0.33
N LEU A 166 16.33 17.83 -0.40
CA LEU A 166 15.61 16.81 -1.17
C LEU A 166 16.41 16.20 -2.31
N ASP A 167 17.47 16.88 -2.76
CA ASP A 167 18.35 16.41 -3.83
C ASP A 167 19.48 15.50 -3.29
N ASP A 168 19.73 15.52 -1.96
CA ASP A 168 20.73 14.69 -1.29
C ASP A 168 20.07 13.57 -0.45
N PRO A 169 20.10 12.30 -0.92
CA PRO A 169 19.52 11.19 -0.16
C PRO A 169 20.20 10.95 1.20
N THR A 170 21.45 11.40 1.39
CA THR A 170 22.19 11.21 2.66
C THR A 170 21.78 12.20 3.73
N SER A 171 21.10 13.30 3.35
CA SER A 171 20.56 14.31 4.26
C SER A 171 19.27 13.86 4.96
N VAL A 172 18.83 12.61 4.76
CA VAL A 172 17.65 12.04 5.39
C VAL A 172 17.78 12.06 6.92
N MET A 173 16.69 12.48 7.58
CA MET A 173 16.57 12.47 9.03
C MET A 173 15.30 11.72 9.44
N ARG A 174 15.41 10.89 10.45
CA ARG A 174 14.26 10.24 11.06
C ARG A 174 13.45 11.27 11.86
N VAL A 175 12.12 11.16 11.77
CA VAL A 175 11.17 11.99 12.52
C VAL A 175 10.46 11.12 13.55
N ASP A 176 10.48 11.55 14.81
CA ASP A 176 9.72 10.89 15.86
C ASP A 176 8.22 11.22 15.69
N PRO A 177 7.34 10.23 15.46
CA PRO A 177 5.91 10.47 15.32
C PRO A 177 5.26 11.00 16.62
N ASP A 178 5.90 10.82 17.75
CA ASP A 178 5.41 11.29 19.05
C ASP A 178 5.93 12.71 19.38
N ASP A 179 6.92 13.23 18.64
CA ASP A 179 7.50 14.58 18.80
C ASP A 179 7.92 15.22 17.47
N LEU A 180 6.95 15.54 16.60
CA LEU A 180 7.24 16.26 15.35
C LEU A 180 7.79 17.67 15.62
N ALA A 181 7.46 18.26 16.77
CA ALA A 181 7.92 19.60 17.12
C ALA A 181 9.45 19.66 17.25
N ALA A 182 10.11 18.61 17.71
CA ALA A 182 11.56 18.53 17.76
C ALA A 182 12.22 18.72 16.39
N THR A 183 11.54 18.29 15.32
CA THR A 183 12.07 18.42 13.94
C THR A 183 11.56 19.67 13.26
N PHE A 184 10.24 19.96 13.35
CA PHE A 184 9.57 20.96 12.51
C PHE A 184 9.22 22.26 13.24
N GLY A 185 9.46 22.32 14.55
CA GLY A 185 9.20 23.50 15.37
C GLY A 185 7.89 23.43 16.15
N GLU A 186 7.76 24.38 17.07
CA GLU A 186 6.63 24.44 18.00
C GLU A 186 5.27 24.49 17.28
N GLY A 187 4.29 23.76 17.81
CA GLY A 187 2.94 23.67 17.26
C GLY A 187 2.76 22.69 16.11
N VAL A 188 3.83 21.96 15.71
CA VAL A 188 3.72 20.88 14.73
C VAL A 188 3.59 19.53 15.44
N SER A 189 2.53 18.78 15.15
CA SER A 189 2.29 17.46 15.74
C SER A 189 1.59 16.52 14.76
N LEU A 190 1.82 15.22 14.91
CA LEU A 190 1.11 14.21 14.12
C LEU A 190 -0.33 14.14 14.61
N LYS A 191 -1.28 14.48 13.75
CA LYS A 191 -2.70 14.41 14.10
C LYS A 191 -3.23 13.00 14.06
N ARG A 192 -3.06 12.33 12.93
CA ARG A 192 -3.46 10.92 12.72
C ARG A 192 -2.88 10.36 11.44
N ILE A 193 -2.81 9.03 11.39
CA ILE A 193 -2.57 8.27 10.17
C ILE A 193 -3.77 7.36 9.96
N THR A 194 -4.34 7.37 8.74
CA THR A 194 -5.52 6.56 8.40
C THR A 194 -5.27 5.70 7.17
N VAL A 195 -6.00 4.58 7.10
CA VAL A 195 -6.07 3.73 5.92
C VAL A 195 -7.53 3.52 5.52
N ALA A 196 -7.78 3.41 4.22
CA ALA A 196 -9.12 3.13 3.68
C ALA A 196 -9.01 2.32 2.38
N ILE A 197 -9.88 1.32 2.20
CA ILE A 197 -10.00 0.62 0.92
C ILE A 197 -10.46 1.62 -0.15
N THR A 198 -9.84 1.55 -1.33
CA THR A 198 -10.17 2.42 -2.48
C THR A 198 -10.03 1.68 -3.80
N GLN A 199 -10.69 2.21 -4.84
CA GLN A 199 -10.53 1.78 -6.23
C GLN A 199 -9.69 2.78 -7.05
N ASP A 200 -9.19 3.83 -6.42
CA ASP A 200 -8.38 4.84 -7.10
C ASP A 200 -7.08 4.23 -7.67
N PRO A 201 -6.51 4.83 -8.72
CA PRO A 201 -5.26 4.39 -9.28
C PRO A 201 -4.12 4.51 -8.26
N VAL A 202 -3.12 3.63 -8.36
CA VAL A 202 -1.89 3.69 -7.57
C VAL A 202 -1.22 5.03 -7.76
N THR A 203 -0.81 5.66 -6.67
CA THR A 203 -0.09 6.94 -6.73
C THR A 203 1.29 6.75 -7.31
N THR A 204 1.68 7.67 -8.19
CA THR A 204 3.00 7.72 -8.85
C THR A 204 3.47 9.17 -8.94
N GLY A 205 4.79 9.38 -9.01
CA GLY A 205 5.38 10.70 -9.24
C GLY A 205 6.29 11.21 -8.12
N ILE A 206 6.55 10.43 -7.06
CA ILE A 206 7.47 10.82 -5.98
C ILE A 206 8.87 11.14 -6.50
N GLU A 207 9.29 10.53 -7.60
CA GLU A 207 10.57 10.80 -8.25
C GLU A 207 10.69 12.20 -8.85
N GLN A 208 9.58 12.90 -9.04
CA GLN A 208 9.61 14.34 -9.42
C GLN A 208 10.06 15.20 -8.23
N ARG A 209 9.87 14.71 -7.01
CA ARG A 209 10.26 15.35 -5.76
C ARG A 209 11.63 14.86 -5.27
N LEU A 210 11.89 13.55 -5.41
CA LEU A 210 13.13 12.88 -5.02
C LEU A 210 13.82 12.36 -6.29
N VAL A 211 14.46 13.25 -7.02
CA VAL A 211 15.05 12.97 -8.36
C VAL A 211 16.10 11.88 -8.33
N TRP A 212 16.78 11.69 -7.20
CA TRP A 212 17.77 10.65 -6.99
C TRP A 212 17.18 9.23 -7.01
N LEU A 213 15.87 9.05 -6.77
CA LEU A 213 15.24 7.72 -6.82
C LEU A 213 15.44 7.01 -8.16
N GLY A 214 15.44 7.75 -9.27
CA GLY A 214 15.73 7.19 -10.59
C GLY A 214 17.21 6.85 -10.81
N GLN A 215 18.11 7.43 -10.03
CA GLN A 215 19.55 7.35 -10.21
C GLN A 215 20.22 6.37 -9.23
N ILE A 216 19.55 6.03 -8.12
CA ILE A 216 20.13 5.33 -6.97
C ILE A 216 20.70 3.94 -7.29
N LYS A 217 20.25 3.29 -8.36
CA LYS A 217 20.76 1.99 -8.82
C LYS A 217 22.24 2.02 -9.25
N GLY A 218 22.76 3.21 -9.53
CA GLY A 218 24.18 3.43 -9.88
C GLY A 218 25.00 4.13 -8.79
N MET A 219 24.34 4.61 -7.73
CA MET A 219 25.00 5.28 -6.61
C MET A 219 25.49 4.24 -5.62
N GLY A 220 26.77 4.20 -5.36
CA GLY A 220 27.39 3.36 -4.34
C GLY A 220 27.09 3.89 -2.94
N LEU A 221 25.81 3.86 -2.52
CA LEU A 221 25.42 4.32 -1.18
C LEU A 221 26.13 3.51 -0.11
N SER A 222 26.90 4.18 0.72
CA SER A 222 27.60 3.58 1.83
C SER A 222 26.83 3.82 3.13
N ARG A 223 26.74 2.81 3.99
CA ARG A 223 26.13 2.95 5.31
C ARG A 223 26.71 4.12 6.12
N LYS A 224 27.96 4.47 5.88
CA LYS A 224 28.67 5.55 6.59
C LYS A 224 28.14 6.94 6.25
N ASP A 225 27.47 7.08 5.11
CA ASP A 225 26.97 8.36 4.62
C ASP A 225 25.57 8.68 5.17
N PHE A 226 24.95 7.74 5.91
CA PHE A 226 23.59 7.85 6.45
C PHE A 226 23.57 7.89 7.97
N PRO A 227 22.54 8.54 8.58
CA PRO A 227 22.30 8.47 10.02
C PRO A 227 22.16 7.02 10.51
N GLU A 228 22.61 6.74 11.73
CA GLU A 228 22.61 5.36 12.27
C GLU A 228 21.22 4.77 12.46
N ASP A 229 20.23 5.60 12.67
CA ASP A 229 18.82 5.24 12.91
C ASP A 229 17.99 5.11 11.62
N VAL A 230 18.59 5.39 10.45
CA VAL A 230 17.95 5.20 9.15
C VAL A 230 18.50 3.95 8.47
N PRO A 231 17.66 2.95 8.14
CA PRO A 231 18.09 1.77 7.40
C PRO A 231 18.55 2.13 5.98
N VAL A 232 19.64 1.56 5.51
CA VAL A 232 20.18 1.83 4.15
C VAL A 232 19.88 0.70 3.17
N GLY A 233 19.68 -0.51 3.67
CA GLY A 233 19.31 -1.65 2.82
C GLY A 233 17.99 -1.39 2.09
N ALA A 234 18.01 -1.49 0.75
CA ALA A 234 16.85 -1.21 -0.10
C ALA A 234 16.26 0.21 0.10
N PHE A 235 17.14 1.22 0.28
CA PHE A 235 16.73 2.59 0.64
C PHE A 235 15.66 3.17 -0.31
N SER A 236 15.83 3.03 -1.64
CA SER A 236 14.83 3.49 -2.61
C SER A 236 13.47 2.78 -2.48
N GLU A 237 13.46 1.50 -2.05
CA GLU A 237 12.23 0.74 -1.89
C GLU A 237 11.39 1.20 -0.69
N MET A 238 11.98 1.99 0.22
CA MET A 238 11.22 2.60 1.31
C MET A 238 10.30 3.71 0.81
N PHE A 239 10.69 4.37 -0.28
CA PHE A 239 9.94 5.47 -0.89
C PHE A 239 9.07 5.01 -2.05
N ARG A 240 9.47 3.95 -2.79
CA ARG A 240 8.76 3.46 -3.96
C ARG A 240 8.97 1.95 -4.14
N LYS A 241 7.87 1.20 -4.23
CA LYS A 241 7.86 -0.24 -4.48
C LYS A 241 7.08 -0.58 -5.75
N GLY A 242 7.62 -1.43 -6.60
CA GLY A 242 6.90 -2.06 -7.70
C GLY A 242 6.48 -1.15 -8.86
N ILE A 243 7.01 0.08 -8.93
CA ILE A 243 6.73 1.06 -9.98
C ILE A 243 8.00 1.36 -10.76
#